data_46a1ee8d0b01d85d5ed077ebfee0000f
#
_entry.id   46a1ee8d0b01d85d5ed077ebfee0000f
#
_cell.length_a   1.000
_cell.length_b   1.000
_cell.length_c   1.000
_cell.angle_alpha   90.00
_cell.angle_beta   90.00
_cell.angle_gamma   90.00
#
_symmetry.space_group_name_H-M   'P 1'
#
loop_
_entity.id
_entity.type
_entity.pdbx_description
1 polymer ?
#
loop_
_entity_poly.entity_id
_entity_poly.type
_entity_poly.pdbx_seq_one_letter_code
_entity_poly.pdbx_strand_id
1 'polypeptide(L)'
;MTFPIQLAFHQMERSEALEQAIRERSEKLGKFHPGITNMHVAVTQETRHSSKGRLFNVKLDVHVKGKSFAITQQGDEDPFVAARDVFDAAKRLLDSELDTSRGFVKQH
;
A
#
# COMPACT_ATOMS: atom_id res chain seq x y z
N MET A 1 14.40 3.99 -10.02
CA MET A 1 13.91 2.83 -10.66
C MET A 1 12.45 2.63 -10.43
N THR A 2 11.71 2.35 -11.45
CA THR A 2 10.29 2.24 -11.32
C THR A 2 9.86 0.83 -11.64
N PHE A 3 8.69 0.47 -11.20
CA PHE A 3 8.10 -0.82 -11.46
C PHE A 3 6.63 -0.62 -11.74
N PRO A 4 5.97 -1.59 -12.35
CA PRO A 4 4.55 -1.44 -12.67
C PRO A 4 3.71 -1.32 -11.41
N ILE A 5 2.80 -0.35 -11.43
CA ILE A 5 1.86 -0.14 -10.35
C ILE A 5 0.49 -0.13 -10.97
N GLN A 6 -0.35 -1.06 -10.57
CA GLN A 6 -1.72 -1.10 -11.04
C GLN A 6 -2.61 -0.53 -9.97
N LEU A 7 -3.45 0.40 -10.35
CA LEU A 7 -4.30 1.08 -9.40
C LEU A 7 -5.75 0.97 -9.85
N ALA A 8 -6.61 0.54 -8.96
CA ALA A 8 -8.02 0.39 -9.27
C ALA A 8 -8.85 1.12 -8.23
N PHE A 9 -9.94 1.73 -8.69
CA PHE A 9 -10.89 2.39 -7.82
C PHE A 9 -12.21 1.65 -7.93
N HIS A 10 -12.79 1.30 -6.79
CA HIS A 10 -14.06 0.56 -6.77
C HIS A 10 -15.11 1.35 -6.03
N GLN A 11 -16.26 1.44 -6.63
CA GLN A 11 -17.42 2.12 -6.04
C GLN A 11 -17.14 3.60 -5.80
N MET A 12 -16.28 4.17 -6.59
CA MET A 12 -15.99 5.59 -6.54
C MET A 12 -15.36 6.00 -7.85
N GLU A 13 -15.43 7.27 -8.13
CA GLU A 13 -14.81 7.76 -9.32
C GLU A 13 -13.31 7.88 -9.12
N ARG A 14 -12.60 7.78 -10.21
CA ARG A 14 -11.17 7.90 -10.15
C ARG A 14 -10.78 9.29 -9.70
N SER A 15 -9.84 9.35 -8.79
CA SER A 15 -9.35 10.62 -8.29
C SER A 15 -7.90 10.77 -8.70
N GLU A 16 -7.62 11.77 -9.52
CA GLU A 16 -6.26 11.98 -9.98
C GLU A 16 -5.34 12.38 -8.84
N ALA A 17 -5.85 13.17 -7.90
CA ALA A 17 -5.02 13.56 -6.77
C ALA A 17 -4.66 12.37 -5.90
N LEU A 18 -5.60 11.46 -5.69
CA LEU A 18 -5.34 10.29 -4.90
C LEU A 18 -4.40 9.35 -5.65
N GLU A 19 -4.60 9.22 -6.95
CA GLU A 19 -3.72 8.39 -7.75
C GLU A 19 -2.28 8.90 -7.67
N GLN A 20 -2.10 10.20 -7.77
CA GLN A 20 -0.77 10.78 -7.69
C GLN A 20 -0.14 10.50 -6.33
N ALA A 21 -0.90 10.68 -5.27
CA ALA A 21 -0.39 10.44 -3.93
C ALA A 21 0.01 8.99 -3.74
N ILE A 22 -0.80 8.07 -4.27
CA ILE A 22 -0.49 6.65 -4.15
C ILE A 22 0.76 6.31 -4.96
N ARG A 23 0.90 6.88 -6.16
CA ARG A 23 2.08 6.59 -6.96
C ARG A 23 3.35 7.12 -6.30
N GLU A 24 3.26 8.27 -5.67
CA GLU A 24 4.42 8.81 -4.97
C GLU A 24 4.81 7.93 -3.79
N ARG A 25 3.83 7.45 -3.05
CA ARG A 25 4.13 6.56 -1.94
C ARG A 25 4.68 5.23 -2.41
N SER A 26 4.18 4.75 -3.55
CA SER A 26 4.66 3.50 -4.13
C SER A 26 6.12 3.61 -4.54
N GLU A 27 6.47 4.72 -5.16
CA GLU A 27 7.84 4.91 -5.60
C GLU A 27 8.78 5.04 -4.42
N LYS A 28 8.32 5.71 -3.36
CA LYS A 28 9.13 5.84 -2.19
C LYS A 28 9.36 4.49 -1.54
N LEU A 29 8.33 3.66 -1.47
CA LEU A 29 8.48 2.34 -0.91
C LEU A 29 9.47 1.53 -1.74
N GLY A 30 9.44 1.69 -3.05
CA GLY A 30 10.39 1.00 -3.92
C GLY A 30 11.81 1.42 -3.69
N LYS A 31 12.02 2.66 -3.27
CA LYS A 31 13.38 3.11 -2.98
C LYS A 31 13.90 2.45 -1.71
N PHE A 32 13.04 2.22 -0.75
CA PHE A 32 13.45 1.53 0.47
C PHE A 32 13.65 0.04 0.21
N HIS A 33 12.89 -0.50 -0.73
CA HIS A 33 12.95 -1.94 -0.99
C HIS A 33 13.06 -2.18 -2.50
N PRO A 34 14.26 -2.08 -3.02
CA PRO A 34 14.46 -2.17 -4.48
C PRO A 34 14.10 -3.53 -5.07
N GLY A 35 13.90 -4.53 -4.23
CA GLY A 35 13.50 -5.84 -4.74
C GLY A 35 12.04 -5.94 -5.16
N ILE A 36 11.26 -4.90 -4.94
CA ILE A 36 9.87 -4.91 -5.35
C ILE A 36 9.79 -4.97 -6.87
N THR A 37 9.00 -5.90 -7.38
CA THR A 37 8.87 -6.06 -8.82
C THR A 37 7.59 -5.46 -9.36
N ASN A 38 6.54 -5.40 -8.57
CA ASN A 38 5.31 -4.74 -8.98
C ASN A 38 4.38 -4.59 -7.80
N MET A 39 3.37 -3.75 -7.96
CA MET A 39 2.38 -3.53 -6.93
C MET A 39 1.01 -3.43 -7.52
N HIS A 40 0.02 -3.75 -6.73
CA HIS A 40 -1.37 -3.57 -7.10
C HIS A 40 -2.07 -2.89 -5.93
N VAL A 41 -2.74 -1.78 -6.19
CA VAL A 41 -3.42 -1.01 -5.16
C VAL A 41 -4.89 -0.89 -5.52
N ALA A 42 -5.75 -1.25 -4.60
CA ALA A 42 -7.19 -1.13 -4.82
C ALA A 42 -7.78 -0.21 -3.76
N VAL A 43 -8.51 0.79 -4.18
CA VAL A 43 -9.18 1.73 -3.29
C VAL A 43 -10.67 1.50 -3.43
N THR A 44 -11.35 1.24 -2.32
CA THR A 44 -12.79 0.99 -2.35
C THR A 44 -13.48 1.96 -1.41
N GLN A 45 -14.54 2.57 -1.90
CA GLN A 45 -15.35 3.43 -1.07
C GLN A 45 -16.57 2.65 -0.60
N GLU A 46 -16.79 2.61 0.70
CA GLU A 46 -17.94 1.94 1.27
C GLU A 46 -18.84 2.95 1.92
N THR A 47 -20.14 2.74 1.80
CA THR A 47 -21.12 3.59 2.46
C THR A 47 -21.59 2.87 3.70
N ARG A 48 -21.55 3.56 4.84
CA ARG A 48 -21.98 2.96 6.05
C ARG A 48 -23.40 3.27 6.31
N HIS A 49 -24.12 2.25 6.69
CA HIS A 49 -25.49 2.48 6.93
C HIS A 49 -25.74 3.41 8.05
N SER A 50 -25.12 3.24 9.10
CA SER A 50 -25.44 3.98 10.23
C SER A 50 -24.84 5.26 10.27
N SER A 51 -24.05 5.65 9.49
CA SER A 51 -23.46 6.74 9.84
C SER A 51 -23.25 7.64 9.04
N LYS A 52 -22.47 8.18 9.16
CA LYS A 52 -22.11 9.15 8.64
C LYS A 52 -21.20 8.96 7.76
N GLY A 53 -21.26 8.86 6.76
CA GLY A 53 -20.29 9.01 5.93
C GLY A 53 -19.81 7.88 5.20
N ARG A 54 -18.65 8.00 4.66
CA ARG A 54 -18.06 7.01 3.84
C ARG A 54 -16.84 6.50 4.47
N LEU A 55 -16.45 5.31 4.09
CA LEU A 55 -15.23 4.73 4.56
C LEU A 55 -14.44 4.32 3.33
N PHE A 56 -13.16 4.66 3.30
CA PHE A 56 -12.30 4.26 2.19
C PHE A 56 -11.33 3.20 2.69
N ASN A 57 -11.28 2.09 1.96
CA ASN A 57 -10.36 1.02 2.28
C ASN A 57 -9.33 0.92 1.18
N VAL A 58 -8.08 0.75 1.54
CA VAL A 58 -7.01 0.60 0.57
C VAL A 58 -6.36 -0.75 0.82
N LYS A 59 -6.25 -1.53 -0.25
CA LYS A 59 -5.58 -2.81 -0.18
C LYS A 59 -4.34 -2.71 -1.07
N LEU A 60 -3.23 -3.14 -0.54
CA LEU A 60 -1.96 -3.07 -1.26
C LEU A 60 -1.38 -4.46 -1.38
N ASP A 61 -1.12 -4.88 -2.60
CA ASP A 61 -0.40 -6.12 -2.84
C ASP A 61 0.97 -5.77 -3.38
N VAL A 62 2.00 -6.25 -2.71
CA VAL A 62 3.38 -5.98 -3.10
C VAL A 62 4.04 -7.28 -3.46
N HIS A 63 4.65 -7.32 -4.63
CA HIS A 63 5.36 -8.51 -5.08
C HIS A 63 6.85 -8.26 -5.06
N VAL A 64 7.54 -9.15 -4.37
CA VAL A 64 8.97 -9.12 -4.29
C VAL A 64 9.41 -10.48 -4.83
N LYS A 65 10.54 -10.56 -5.44
CA LYS A 65 10.97 -11.79 -6.05
C LYS A 65 10.70 -12.98 -5.13
N GLY A 66 9.86 -13.86 -5.57
CA GLY A 66 9.55 -15.08 -4.84
C GLY A 66 8.56 -14.94 -3.71
N LYS A 67 8.05 -13.74 -3.45
CA LYS A 67 7.10 -13.54 -2.37
C LYS A 67 6.06 -12.50 -2.71
N SER A 68 4.93 -12.59 -2.05
CA SER A 68 3.89 -11.60 -2.19
C SER A 68 3.36 -11.23 -0.82
N PHE A 69 3.08 -9.97 -0.64
CA PHE A 69 2.54 -9.48 0.62
C PHE A 69 1.25 -8.72 0.37
N ALA A 70 0.22 -9.05 1.10
CA ALA A 70 -1.04 -8.33 1.01
C ALA A 70 -1.21 -7.53 2.29
N ILE A 71 -1.37 -6.24 2.16
CA ILE A 71 -1.46 -5.36 3.31
C ILE A 71 -2.79 -4.62 3.29
N THR A 72 -3.49 -4.66 4.40
CA THR A 72 -4.70 -3.88 4.57
C THR A 72 -4.65 -3.27 5.95
N GLN A 73 -5.38 -2.20 6.13
CA GLN A 73 -5.51 -1.56 7.42
C GLN A 73 -6.94 -1.13 7.59
N GLN A 74 -7.30 -0.79 8.81
CA GLN A 74 -8.60 -0.27 9.05
C GLN A 74 -8.80 0.96 8.18
N GLY A 75 -9.94 1.07 7.57
CA GLY A 75 -10.17 2.18 6.66
C GLY A 75 -10.30 3.51 7.36
N ASP A 76 -10.48 4.55 6.59
CA ASP A 76 -10.61 5.89 7.12
C ASP A 76 -11.59 6.69 6.27
N GLU A 77 -12.15 7.72 6.85
CA GLU A 77 -13.06 8.57 6.11
C GLU A 77 -12.31 9.41 5.07
N ASP A 78 -11.04 9.58 5.26
CA ASP A 78 -10.20 10.31 4.33
C ASP A 78 -9.37 9.31 3.54
N PRO A 79 -9.55 9.23 2.22
CA PRO A 79 -8.81 8.23 1.45
C PRO A 79 -7.31 8.48 1.44
N PHE A 80 -6.86 9.72 1.63
CA PHE A 80 -5.44 9.98 1.69
C PHE A 80 -4.84 9.42 2.98
N VAL A 81 -5.60 9.48 4.07
CA VAL A 81 -5.18 8.90 5.32
C VAL A 81 -5.18 7.37 5.22
N ALA A 82 -6.21 6.81 4.60
CA ALA A 82 -6.28 5.37 4.42
C ALA A 82 -5.06 4.87 3.62
N ALA A 83 -4.70 5.60 2.58
CA ALA A 83 -3.55 5.23 1.77
C ALA A 83 -2.26 5.34 2.57
N ARG A 84 -2.11 6.44 3.31
CA ARG A 84 -0.92 6.63 4.11
C ARG A 84 -0.74 5.47 5.10
N ASP A 85 -1.83 5.10 5.77
CA ASP A 85 -1.75 4.07 6.79
C ASP A 85 -1.34 2.72 6.20
N VAL A 86 -1.86 2.41 5.01
CA VAL A 86 -1.51 1.15 4.37
C VAL A 86 -0.05 1.14 3.94
N PHE A 87 0.44 2.25 3.39
CA PHE A 87 1.84 2.29 2.98
C PHE A 87 2.79 2.31 4.17
N ASP A 88 2.40 2.94 5.28
CA ASP A 88 3.21 2.88 6.49
C ASP A 88 3.28 1.46 7.02
N ALA A 89 2.15 0.75 7.00
CA ALA A 89 2.13 -0.63 7.45
C ALA A 89 2.97 -1.51 6.52
N ALA A 90 2.90 -1.23 5.22
CA ALA A 90 3.68 -1.98 4.25
C ALA A 90 5.17 -1.81 4.50
N LYS A 91 5.59 -0.57 4.79
CA LYS A 91 7.00 -0.35 5.04
C LYS A 91 7.46 -1.12 6.26
N ARG A 92 6.66 -1.09 7.33
CA ARG A 92 7.03 -1.82 8.53
C ARG A 92 7.12 -3.32 8.26
N LEU A 93 6.15 -3.84 7.51
CA LEU A 93 6.14 -5.26 7.21
C LEU A 93 7.34 -5.66 6.36
N LEU A 94 7.62 -4.89 5.32
CA LEU A 94 8.73 -5.21 4.44
C LEU A 94 10.06 -5.04 5.15
N ASP A 95 10.18 -4.03 5.99
CA ASP A 95 11.39 -3.86 6.77
C ASP A 95 11.62 -5.10 7.64
N SER A 96 10.56 -5.59 8.27
CA SER A 96 10.67 -6.73 9.13
C SER A 96 10.97 -8.01 8.35
N GLU A 97 10.23 -8.23 7.28
CA GLU A 97 10.36 -9.48 6.54
C GLU A 97 11.64 -9.54 5.72
N LEU A 98 12.01 -8.45 5.10
CA LEU A 98 13.15 -8.47 4.21
C LEU A 98 14.45 -8.18 4.94
N ASP A 99 14.42 -7.30 5.91
CA ASP A 99 15.62 -7.03 6.67
C ASP A 99 16.01 -8.20 7.53
N THR A 100 15.06 -8.96 7.99
CA THR A 100 15.37 -10.11 8.80
C THR A 100 16.23 -11.09 8.04
N SER A 101 15.92 -11.28 6.78
CA SER A 101 16.68 -12.24 6.03
C SER A 101 18.10 -11.79 5.78
N ARG A 102 18.38 -10.48 5.77
CA ARG A 102 19.75 -10.12 5.61
C ARG A 102 20.33 -9.73 6.92
N GLY A 103 19.52 -9.23 7.80
CA GLY A 103 20.04 -8.81 9.04
C GLY A 103 20.46 -9.90 9.94
N PHE A 104 19.89 -11.07 9.80
CA PHE A 104 20.22 -12.05 10.67
C PHE A 104 21.65 -12.41 10.57
N VAL A 105 22.17 -12.14 9.47
CA VAL A 105 23.52 -12.40 9.27
C VAL A 105 24.41 -11.70 10.21
N LYS A 106 24.07 -10.54 10.60
CA LYS A 106 24.94 -9.83 11.44
C LYS A 106 24.68 -10.10 12.82
N GLN A 107 23.86 -10.91 13.10
CA GLN A 107 23.59 -11.07 14.41
C GLN A 107 24.44 -11.79 15.07
N HIS A 108 24.93 -12.03 15.15
CA HIS A 108 25.69 -12.69 15.78
C HIS A 108 26.57 -12.94 15.76
#